data_4985eb13193edd308606d5839242830b
#
_entry.id   4985eb13193edd308606d5839242830b
#
_cell.length_a   1.000
_cell.length_b   1.000
_cell.length_c   1.000
_cell.angle_alpha   90.00
_cell.angle_beta   90.00
_cell.angle_gamma   90.00
#
_symmetry.space_group_name_H-M   'P 1'
#
loop_
_entity.id
_entity.type
_entity.pdbx_description
1 polymer ?
#
loop_
_entity_poly.entity_id
_entity_poly.type
_entity_poly.pdbx_seq_one_letter_code
_entity_poly.pdbx_strand_id
1 'polypeptide(L)'
;IIFDEVQLLPKARQAIKYLVADGRYKYIETGSLLSIKRNTKDILIPSEEHKISMFPMDFEEFLWAIGDEISAETIRHLLKNKKPAGNVMHRNLMRIFRLYMLIGGMPQAVETYREKNNLQVVDETKREIVDLYEEDFTKIDGTGLAGDIYDAIPANLSSNASRYILSSAREGIRSEKVRELIPDMLSSYTVNIAYHANNPAVGMSLEKDAGRYKLFTSDVGLFITLAFKDKNYTENIIYNKLLSDKLDTNLGYLYENVVAQMLTAKGNNLFYYTMESETSNHLYEIDFLTSVGNKICPIEVKSGNYRTHKSLDVFCDKFSNRIRDKYIVHTKDYKWENGIHYIPVYMVPFL
;
A
#
# COMPACT_ATOMS: atom_id res chain seq x y z
N ILE A 1 5.63 7.79 -29.82
CA ILE A 1 4.45 8.69 -29.76
C ILE A 1 3.74 8.36 -28.46
N ILE A 2 3.36 9.39 -27.69
CA ILE A 2 2.63 9.26 -26.43
C ILE A 2 1.21 9.81 -26.70
N PHE A 3 0.20 9.01 -26.37
CA PHE A 3 -1.20 9.43 -26.29
C PHE A 3 -1.54 9.61 -24.83
N ASP A 4 -1.56 10.86 -24.40
CA ASP A 4 -1.88 11.21 -23.03
C ASP A 4 -3.38 11.33 -22.84
N GLU A 5 -3.91 10.90 -21.67
CA GLU A 5 -5.34 10.92 -21.35
C GLU A 5 -6.22 10.26 -22.44
N VAL A 6 -5.82 9.06 -22.89
CA VAL A 6 -6.43 8.35 -24.03
C VAL A 6 -7.94 8.10 -23.85
N GLN A 7 -8.45 8.10 -22.61
CA GLN A 7 -9.89 7.97 -22.32
C GLN A 7 -10.72 9.15 -22.82
N LEU A 8 -10.10 10.31 -23.08
CA LEU A 8 -10.78 11.47 -23.65
C LEU A 8 -11.04 11.29 -25.14
N LEU A 9 -10.27 10.42 -25.81
CA LEU A 9 -10.45 10.10 -27.22
C LEU A 9 -10.41 8.58 -27.46
N PRO A 10 -11.45 7.83 -27.11
CA PRO A 10 -11.48 6.36 -27.18
C PRO A 10 -11.20 5.80 -28.58
N LYS A 11 -11.55 6.55 -29.64
CA LYS A 11 -11.25 6.18 -31.03
C LYS A 11 -9.75 6.13 -31.35
N ALA A 12 -8.93 6.95 -30.65
CA ALA A 12 -7.49 6.88 -30.80
C ALA A 12 -6.97 5.49 -30.39
N ARG A 13 -7.53 4.94 -29.31
CA ARG A 13 -7.18 3.59 -28.83
C ARG A 13 -7.50 2.49 -29.85
N GLN A 14 -8.60 2.60 -30.59
CA GLN A 14 -8.89 1.66 -31.70
C GLN A 14 -7.85 1.75 -32.82
N ALA A 15 -7.34 2.96 -33.09
CA ALA A 15 -6.36 3.18 -34.13
C ALA A 15 -4.98 2.59 -33.82
N ILE A 16 -4.64 2.38 -32.54
CA ILE A 16 -3.34 1.87 -32.09
C ILE A 16 -2.98 0.56 -32.77
N LYS A 17 -3.93 -0.36 -32.96
CA LYS A 17 -3.70 -1.63 -33.68
C LYS A 17 -3.11 -1.39 -35.09
N TYR A 18 -3.67 -0.45 -35.82
CA TYR A 18 -3.22 -0.11 -37.16
C TYR A 18 -1.89 0.63 -37.16
N LEU A 19 -1.69 1.50 -36.15
CA LEU A 19 -0.47 2.26 -35.96
C LEU A 19 0.71 1.34 -35.58
N VAL A 20 0.48 0.36 -34.73
CA VAL A 20 1.49 -0.67 -34.37
C VAL A 20 1.81 -1.54 -35.58
N ALA A 21 0.81 -1.94 -36.38
CA ALA A 21 1.03 -2.73 -37.60
C ALA A 21 1.82 -1.97 -38.67
N ASP A 22 1.72 -0.64 -38.73
CA ASP A 22 2.53 0.22 -39.61
C ASP A 22 4.02 0.23 -39.23
N GLY A 23 4.35 -0.03 -37.95
CA GLY A 23 5.70 -0.30 -37.48
C GLY A 23 6.68 0.89 -37.44
N ARG A 24 6.25 2.10 -37.81
CA ARG A 24 7.11 3.29 -37.87
C ARG A 24 7.52 3.83 -36.50
N TYR A 25 6.65 3.65 -35.48
CA TYR A 25 6.86 4.23 -34.15
C TYR A 25 6.53 3.23 -33.05
N LYS A 26 7.05 3.48 -31.85
CA LYS A 26 6.57 2.89 -30.61
C LYS A 26 5.54 3.81 -30.00
N TYR A 27 4.50 3.23 -29.41
CA TYR A 27 3.35 3.95 -28.84
C TYR A 27 3.26 3.70 -27.35
N ILE A 28 2.95 4.74 -26.59
CA ILE A 28 2.65 4.69 -25.16
C ILE A 28 1.29 5.38 -24.98
N GLU A 29 0.40 4.76 -24.26
CA GLU A 29 -0.89 5.34 -23.86
C GLU A 29 -0.86 5.59 -22.36
N THR A 30 -1.31 6.76 -21.92
CA THR A 30 -1.55 7.05 -20.51
C THR A 30 -3.04 7.33 -20.29
N GLY A 31 -3.49 7.16 -19.04
CA GLY A 31 -4.84 7.54 -18.65
C GLY A 31 -5.32 6.84 -17.39
N SER A 32 -6.35 7.40 -16.76
CA SER A 32 -7.02 6.79 -15.62
C SER A 32 -7.71 5.49 -16.03
N LEU A 33 -7.36 4.38 -15.39
CA LEU A 33 -7.91 3.05 -15.71
C LEU A 33 -9.43 3.02 -15.53
N LEU A 34 -9.97 3.74 -14.54
CA LEU A 34 -11.40 3.84 -14.30
C LEU A 34 -12.13 4.49 -15.48
N SER A 35 -11.64 5.63 -15.93
CA SER A 35 -12.20 6.35 -17.07
C SER A 35 -12.03 5.56 -18.38
N ILE A 36 -10.88 4.87 -18.54
CA ILE A 36 -10.66 3.98 -19.69
C ILE A 36 -11.70 2.86 -19.71
N LYS A 37 -11.92 2.13 -18.63
CA LYS A 37 -12.90 1.03 -18.57
C LYS A 37 -14.31 1.48 -18.90
N ARG A 38 -14.74 2.65 -18.42
CA ARG A 38 -16.08 3.19 -18.67
C ARG A 38 -16.26 3.65 -20.12
N ASN A 39 -15.27 4.35 -20.65
CA ASN A 39 -15.35 4.94 -21.98
C ASN A 39 -15.03 3.95 -23.11
N THR A 40 -14.51 2.74 -22.79
CA THR A 40 -14.15 1.72 -23.78
C THR A 40 -15.01 0.48 -23.75
N LYS A 41 -16.19 0.51 -23.08
CA LYS A 41 -17.10 -0.64 -23.02
C LYS A 41 -17.49 -1.20 -24.40
N ASP A 42 -17.58 -0.33 -25.38
CA ASP A 42 -18.00 -0.66 -26.75
C ASP A 42 -16.82 -0.65 -27.76
N ILE A 43 -15.57 -0.68 -27.27
CA ILE A 43 -14.39 -0.57 -28.12
C ILE A 43 -13.57 -1.87 -28.01
N LEU A 44 -13.20 -2.42 -29.16
CA LEU A 44 -12.26 -3.54 -29.24
C LEU A 44 -10.88 -3.08 -28.79
N ILE A 45 -10.44 -3.60 -27.63
CA ILE A 45 -9.10 -3.34 -27.09
C ILE A 45 -8.11 -4.12 -27.94
N PRO A 46 -7.03 -3.49 -28.46
CA PRO A 46 -5.98 -4.18 -29.17
C PRO A 46 -5.33 -5.28 -28.31
N SER A 47 -5.01 -6.42 -28.90
CA SER A 47 -4.29 -7.52 -28.23
C SER A 47 -2.79 -7.23 -28.09
N GLU A 48 -2.31 -6.18 -28.72
CA GLU A 48 -0.91 -5.76 -28.80
C GLU A 48 -0.48 -4.87 -27.62
N GLU A 49 -1.35 -4.68 -26.63
CA GLU A 49 -1.05 -3.85 -25.45
C GLU A 49 -0.25 -4.60 -24.38
N HIS A 50 0.79 -3.96 -23.87
CA HIS A 50 1.42 -4.33 -22.61
C HIS A 50 1.03 -3.31 -21.53
N LYS A 51 0.29 -3.76 -20.51
CA LYS A 51 -0.19 -2.87 -19.43
C LYS A 51 0.86 -2.73 -18.35
N ILE A 52 1.15 -1.48 -18.00
CA ILE A 52 2.03 -1.12 -16.90
C ILE A 52 1.18 -0.38 -15.86
N SER A 53 1.14 -0.92 -14.64
CA SER A 53 0.46 -0.29 -13.52
C SER A 53 1.41 0.71 -12.86
N MET A 54 0.96 1.97 -12.71
CA MET A 54 1.68 3.01 -11.99
C MET A 54 1.09 3.15 -10.60
N PHE A 55 1.87 2.81 -9.60
CA PHE A 55 1.53 2.98 -8.18
C PHE A 55 2.17 4.26 -7.64
N PRO A 56 1.70 4.80 -6.49
CA PRO A 56 2.47 5.78 -5.75
C PRO A 56 3.88 5.28 -5.48
N MET A 57 4.87 6.17 -5.46
CA MET A 57 6.27 5.82 -5.23
C MET A 57 6.43 5.00 -3.95
N ASP A 58 7.20 3.94 -4.00
CA ASP A 58 7.68 3.26 -2.81
C ASP A 58 8.86 4.03 -2.18
N PHE A 59 9.39 3.53 -1.07
CA PHE A 59 10.48 4.23 -0.40
C PHE A 59 11.78 4.28 -1.22
N GLU A 60 12.04 3.28 -2.05
CA GLU A 60 13.19 3.28 -2.95
C GLU A 60 13.07 4.37 -4.01
N GLU A 61 11.90 4.47 -4.66
CA GLU A 61 11.61 5.49 -5.65
C GLU A 61 11.60 6.90 -5.04
N PHE A 62 11.10 7.02 -3.80
CA PHE A 62 11.17 8.27 -3.04
C PHE A 62 12.62 8.71 -2.78
N LEU A 63 13.51 7.78 -2.40
CA LEU A 63 14.94 8.07 -2.25
C LEU A 63 15.54 8.60 -3.55
N TRP A 64 15.24 7.98 -4.69
CA TRP A 64 15.69 8.48 -5.99
C TRP A 64 15.13 9.87 -6.29
N ALA A 65 13.85 10.08 -6.02
CA ALA A 65 13.19 11.37 -6.26
C ALA A 65 13.81 12.51 -5.44
N ILE A 66 14.31 12.25 -4.23
CA ILE A 66 15.01 13.27 -3.42
C ILE A 66 16.52 13.31 -3.68
N GLY A 67 17.04 12.52 -4.64
CA GLY A 67 18.45 12.49 -5.04
C GLY A 67 19.36 11.63 -4.15
N ASP A 68 18.80 10.69 -3.37
CA ASP A 68 19.56 9.80 -2.46
C ASP A 68 19.63 8.35 -3.00
N GLU A 69 20.19 8.16 -4.16
CA GLU A 69 20.37 6.84 -4.77
C GLU A 69 21.32 5.95 -3.93
N ILE A 70 22.29 6.55 -3.25
CA ILE A 70 23.29 5.82 -2.44
C ILE A 70 22.62 5.08 -1.29
N SER A 71 21.66 5.69 -0.62
CA SER A 71 20.92 5.04 0.46
C SER A 71 20.12 3.84 -0.06
N ALA A 72 19.47 3.94 -1.22
CA ALA A 72 18.73 2.84 -1.83
C ALA A 72 19.63 1.62 -2.11
N GLU A 73 20.77 1.83 -2.77
CA GLU A 73 21.75 0.78 -3.05
C GLU A 73 22.32 0.17 -1.76
N THR A 74 22.61 1.01 -0.77
CA THR A 74 23.13 0.57 0.54
C THR A 74 22.14 -0.32 1.26
N ILE A 75 20.86 0.05 1.31
CA ILE A 75 19.81 -0.75 1.95
C ILE A 75 19.70 -2.12 1.26
N ARG A 76 19.68 -2.14 -0.08
CA ARG A 76 19.64 -3.39 -0.86
C ARG A 76 20.84 -4.29 -0.55
N HIS A 77 22.04 -3.71 -0.48
CA HIS A 77 23.25 -4.44 -0.12
C HIS A 77 23.22 -5.02 1.30
N LEU A 78 22.74 -4.22 2.27
CA LEU A 78 22.63 -4.65 3.67
C LEU A 78 21.63 -5.81 3.81
N LEU A 79 20.45 -5.72 3.21
CA LEU A 79 19.45 -6.77 3.25
C LEU A 79 19.97 -8.06 2.59
N LYS A 80 20.55 -7.96 1.39
CA LYS A 80 21.13 -9.12 0.66
C LYS A 80 22.19 -9.85 1.49
N ASN A 81 23.02 -9.10 2.24
CA ASN A 81 24.09 -9.66 3.06
C ASN A 81 23.67 -9.93 4.50
N LYS A 82 22.39 -9.73 4.85
CA LYS A 82 21.85 -9.94 6.20
C LYS A 82 22.62 -9.17 7.28
N LYS A 83 22.94 -7.89 6.99
CA LYS A 83 23.76 -7.04 7.87
C LYS A 83 22.95 -5.86 8.41
N PRO A 84 23.19 -5.48 9.70
CA PRO A 84 22.63 -4.25 10.24
C PRO A 84 23.29 -3.01 9.62
N ALA A 85 22.53 -1.91 9.58
CA ALA A 85 23.05 -0.63 9.13
C ALA A 85 23.99 0.05 10.14
N GLY A 86 23.84 -0.28 11.39
CA GLY A 86 24.52 0.38 12.51
C GLY A 86 23.79 1.66 12.96
N ASN A 87 24.04 2.05 14.22
CA ASN A 87 23.22 3.06 14.91
C ASN A 87 23.08 4.41 14.18
N VAL A 88 24.14 4.89 13.54
CA VAL A 88 24.12 6.21 12.89
C VAL A 88 23.31 6.16 11.59
N MET A 89 23.63 5.21 10.73
CA MET A 89 22.95 5.03 9.45
C MET A 89 21.48 4.65 9.66
N HIS A 90 21.20 3.69 10.55
CA HIS A 90 19.84 3.29 10.87
C HIS A 90 18.98 4.47 11.31
N ARG A 91 19.48 5.34 12.21
CA ARG A 91 18.74 6.53 12.65
C ARG A 91 18.47 7.51 11.49
N ASN A 92 19.45 7.69 10.60
CA ASN A 92 19.27 8.55 9.43
C ASN A 92 18.21 7.96 8.48
N LEU A 93 18.31 6.68 8.14
CA LEU A 93 17.35 5.99 7.25
C LEU A 93 15.93 6.02 7.85
N MET A 94 15.79 5.78 9.15
CA MET A 94 14.48 5.90 9.83
C MET A 94 13.93 7.32 9.80
N ARG A 95 14.78 8.35 9.89
CA ARG A 95 14.34 9.75 9.77
C ARG A 95 13.82 10.04 8.35
N ILE A 96 14.55 9.60 7.33
CA ILE A 96 14.12 9.76 5.92
C ILE A 96 12.85 8.93 5.65
N PHE A 97 12.75 7.73 6.20
CA PHE A 97 11.55 6.91 6.07
C PHE A 97 10.32 7.56 6.71
N ARG A 98 10.46 8.17 7.89
CA ARG A 98 9.35 8.92 8.50
C ARG A 98 8.97 10.14 7.66
N LEU A 99 9.92 10.79 7.03
CA LEU A 99 9.65 11.87 6.08
C LEU A 99 8.84 11.35 4.89
N TYR A 100 9.23 10.20 4.33
CA TYR A 100 8.46 9.52 3.28
C TYR A 100 7.02 9.22 3.73
N MET A 101 6.83 8.70 4.94
CA MET A 101 5.48 8.44 5.45
C MET A 101 4.63 9.72 5.50
N LEU A 102 5.23 10.88 5.82
CA LEU A 102 4.53 12.16 5.90
C LEU A 102 4.19 12.75 4.54
N ILE A 103 5.10 12.67 3.60
CA ILE A 103 4.93 13.21 2.24
C ILE A 103 4.07 12.26 1.41
N GLY A 104 4.32 10.95 1.52
CA GLY A 104 3.77 9.92 0.67
C GLY A 104 4.60 9.67 -0.59
N GLY A 105 4.06 8.85 -1.47
CA GLY A 105 4.63 8.51 -2.77
C GLY A 105 3.90 9.17 -3.95
N MET A 106 2.95 10.07 -3.70
CA MET A 106 2.30 10.81 -4.79
C MET A 106 3.30 11.77 -5.44
N PRO A 107 3.56 11.66 -6.76
CA PRO A 107 4.59 12.48 -7.43
C PRO A 107 4.45 13.96 -7.18
N GLN A 108 3.22 14.50 -7.23
CA GLN A 108 2.92 15.90 -6.99
C GLN A 108 3.30 16.34 -5.57
N ALA A 109 3.02 15.51 -4.55
CA ALA A 109 3.38 15.80 -3.16
C ALA A 109 4.91 15.76 -2.95
N VAL A 110 5.60 14.81 -3.58
CA VAL A 110 7.07 14.70 -3.54
C VAL A 110 7.73 15.90 -4.22
N GLU A 111 7.23 16.32 -5.39
CA GLU A 111 7.73 17.49 -6.12
C GLU A 111 7.52 18.77 -5.30
N THR A 112 6.33 18.96 -4.73
CA THR A 112 6.03 20.10 -3.84
C THR A 112 7.02 20.16 -2.66
N TYR A 113 7.33 19.00 -2.05
CA TYR A 113 8.33 18.97 -0.99
C TYR A 113 9.73 19.35 -1.47
N ARG A 114 10.16 18.84 -2.62
CA ARG A 114 11.47 19.13 -3.20
C ARG A 114 11.64 20.62 -3.51
N GLU A 115 10.59 21.28 -4.01
CA GLU A 115 10.62 22.68 -4.39
C GLU A 115 10.48 23.61 -3.18
N LYS A 116 9.58 23.31 -2.26
CA LYS A 116 9.18 24.23 -1.17
C LYS A 116 9.82 23.90 0.16
N ASN A 117 10.24 22.64 0.38
CA ASN A 117 10.75 22.13 1.67
C ASN A 117 9.84 22.51 2.85
N ASN A 118 8.52 22.47 2.63
CA ASN A 118 7.50 22.89 3.59
C ASN A 118 6.37 21.85 3.67
N LEU A 119 6.25 21.19 4.82
CA LEU A 119 5.26 20.14 5.03
C LEU A 119 3.81 20.66 5.05
N GLN A 120 3.58 21.92 5.38
CA GLN A 120 2.24 22.52 5.31
C GLN A 120 1.77 22.62 3.86
N VAL A 121 2.62 23.09 2.95
CA VAL A 121 2.29 23.17 1.51
C VAL A 121 2.09 21.76 0.92
N VAL A 122 2.87 20.79 1.38
CA VAL A 122 2.66 19.37 1.01
C VAL A 122 1.31 18.85 1.50
N ASP A 123 0.87 19.23 2.70
CA ASP A 123 -0.46 18.86 3.22
C ASP A 123 -1.58 19.47 2.35
N GLU A 124 -1.46 20.73 1.96
CA GLU A 124 -2.39 21.37 1.03
C GLU A 124 -2.48 20.59 -0.29
N THR A 125 -1.34 20.26 -0.90
CA THR A 125 -1.28 19.44 -2.13
C THR A 125 -1.94 18.06 -1.95
N LYS A 126 -1.71 17.40 -0.82
CA LYS A 126 -2.32 16.09 -0.55
C LYS A 126 -3.84 16.18 -0.36
N ARG A 127 -4.34 17.25 0.22
CA ARG A 127 -5.78 17.50 0.34
C ARG A 127 -6.42 17.71 -1.03
N GLU A 128 -5.79 18.49 -1.90
CA GLU A 128 -6.24 18.63 -3.30
C GLU A 128 -6.31 17.27 -4.02
N ILE A 129 -5.34 16.38 -3.78
CA ILE A 129 -5.37 15.02 -4.35
C ILE A 129 -6.54 14.21 -3.77
N VAL A 130 -6.83 14.31 -2.47
CA VAL A 130 -7.97 13.63 -1.84
C VAL A 130 -9.29 14.16 -2.42
N ASP A 131 -9.42 15.46 -2.60
CA ASP A 131 -10.61 16.07 -3.20
C ASP A 131 -10.85 15.56 -4.63
N LEU A 132 -9.78 15.42 -5.43
CA LEU A 132 -9.85 14.80 -6.77
C LEU A 132 -10.28 13.33 -6.70
N TYR A 133 -9.84 12.58 -5.70
CA TYR A 133 -10.29 11.20 -5.50
C TYR A 133 -11.77 11.14 -5.14
N GLU A 134 -12.28 12.06 -4.31
CA GLU A 134 -13.70 12.15 -3.96
C GLU A 134 -14.56 12.45 -5.21
N GLU A 135 -14.09 13.33 -6.10
CA GLU A 135 -14.73 13.56 -7.39
C GLU A 135 -14.75 12.30 -8.27
N ASP A 136 -13.67 11.54 -8.31
CA ASP A 136 -13.61 10.30 -9.06
C ASP A 136 -14.49 9.21 -8.44
N PHE A 137 -14.60 9.14 -7.13
CA PHE A 137 -15.53 8.23 -6.44
C PHE A 137 -16.99 8.55 -6.76
N THR A 138 -17.36 9.81 -6.94
CA THR A 138 -18.73 10.16 -7.39
C THR A 138 -19.02 9.64 -8.80
N LYS A 139 -18.02 9.52 -9.66
CA LYS A 139 -18.13 8.88 -10.98
C LYS A 139 -18.28 7.36 -10.88
N ILE A 140 -17.67 6.73 -9.86
CA ILE A 140 -17.83 5.29 -9.58
C ILE A 140 -19.22 5.00 -9.06
N ASP A 141 -19.65 5.75 -8.04
CA ASP A 141 -20.91 5.57 -7.34
C ASP A 141 -21.54 6.90 -6.98
N GLY A 142 -22.62 7.25 -7.69
CA GLY A 142 -23.38 8.48 -7.43
C GLY A 142 -24.05 8.55 -6.05
N THR A 143 -23.97 7.49 -5.21
CA THR A 143 -24.50 7.51 -3.83
C THR A 143 -23.47 8.02 -2.81
N GLY A 144 -22.21 8.24 -3.23
CA GLY A 144 -21.11 8.66 -2.38
C GLY A 144 -20.52 7.56 -1.47
N LEU A 145 -21.01 6.31 -1.61
CA LEU A 145 -20.55 5.22 -0.75
C LEU A 145 -19.08 4.86 -0.97
N ALA A 146 -18.55 5.01 -2.19
CA ALA A 146 -17.14 4.77 -2.46
C ALA A 146 -16.23 5.74 -1.71
N GLY A 147 -16.62 7.01 -1.60
CA GLY A 147 -15.94 8.01 -0.78
C GLY A 147 -15.99 7.65 0.71
N ASP A 148 -17.18 7.30 1.24
CA ASP A 148 -17.32 6.87 2.64
C ASP A 148 -16.43 5.66 2.98
N ILE A 149 -16.33 4.68 2.05
CA ILE A 149 -15.46 3.52 2.23
C ILE A 149 -14.00 3.95 2.32
N TYR A 150 -13.57 4.84 1.45
CA TYR A 150 -12.20 5.36 1.43
C TYR A 150 -11.86 6.13 2.72
N ASP A 151 -12.72 7.02 3.12
CA ASP A 151 -12.58 7.85 4.32
C ASP A 151 -12.54 7.04 5.63
N ALA A 152 -13.24 5.92 5.67
CA ALA A 152 -13.28 5.06 6.84
C ALA A 152 -12.05 4.13 6.99
N ILE A 153 -11.13 4.08 6.01
CA ILE A 153 -9.96 3.19 6.06
C ILE A 153 -9.10 3.45 7.31
N PRO A 154 -8.70 4.70 7.66
CA PRO A 154 -7.89 4.94 8.84
C PRO A 154 -8.55 4.48 10.14
N ALA A 155 -9.85 4.75 10.29
CA ALA A 155 -10.61 4.35 11.47
C ALA A 155 -10.73 2.81 11.58
N ASN A 156 -10.93 2.12 10.46
CA ASN A 156 -10.95 0.66 10.42
C ASN A 156 -9.63 0.05 10.87
N LEU A 157 -8.52 0.51 10.31
CA LEU A 157 -7.19 -0.01 10.64
C LEU A 157 -6.83 0.31 12.10
N SER A 158 -7.18 1.49 12.61
CA SER A 158 -6.91 1.88 14.00
C SER A 158 -7.70 1.06 15.03
N SER A 159 -8.84 0.50 14.65
CA SER A 159 -9.68 -0.34 15.53
C SER A 159 -9.10 -1.75 15.77
N ASN A 160 -7.99 -2.12 15.11
CA ASN A 160 -7.39 -3.47 15.12
C ASN A 160 -8.40 -4.58 14.74
N ALA A 161 -9.35 -4.26 13.88
CA ALA A 161 -10.32 -5.23 13.40
C ALA A 161 -9.66 -6.21 12.43
N SER A 162 -9.98 -7.51 12.55
CA SER A 162 -9.43 -8.56 11.71
C SER A 162 -9.94 -8.53 10.25
N ARG A 163 -10.81 -7.58 9.92
CA ARG A 163 -11.35 -7.32 8.58
C ARG A 163 -11.92 -5.92 8.50
N TYR A 164 -12.15 -5.43 7.29
CA TYR A 164 -12.84 -4.17 7.08
C TYR A 164 -14.29 -4.24 7.60
N ILE A 165 -14.68 -3.29 8.46
CA ILE A 165 -16.01 -3.21 9.07
C ILE A 165 -16.85 -2.24 8.24
N LEU A 166 -17.83 -2.75 7.52
CA LEU A 166 -18.66 -1.96 6.59
C LEU A 166 -19.45 -0.83 7.28
N SER A 167 -19.96 -1.09 8.48
CA SER A 167 -20.73 -0.10 9.25
C SER A 167 -19.92 1.13 9.68
N SER A 168 -18.58 1.07 9.64
CA SER A 168 -17.75 2.24 9.92
C SER A 168 -17.74 3.25 8.77
N ALA A 169 -18.01 2.80 7.55
CA ALA A 169 -18.16 3.71 6.40
C ALA A 169 -19.57 4.34 6.41
N ARG A 170 -20.61 3.51 6.50
CA ARG A 170 -22.00 3.98 6.57
C ARG A 170 -22.86 2.94 7.25
N GLU A 171 -23.73 3.36 8.16
CA GLU A 171 -24.64 2.45 8.86
C GLU A 171 -25.67 1.83 7.90
N GLY A 172 -26.02 0.55 8.10
CA GLY A 172 -27.02 -0.16 7.31
C GLY A 172 -26.61 -0.56 5.89
N ILE A 173 -25.32 -0.47 5.55
CA ILE A 173 -24.83 -0.88 4.21
C ILE A 173 -24.99 -2.39 4.02
N ARG A 174 -25.48 -2.77 2.83
CA ARG A 174 -25.49 -4.17 2.38
C ARG A 174 -24.12 -4.55 1.81
N SER A 175 -23.63 -5.72 2.22
CA SER A 175 -22.32 -6.23 1.78
C SER A 175 -22.22 -6.44 0.27
N GLU A 176 -23.32 -6.75 -0.41
CA GLU A 176 -23.36 -6.92 -1.86
C GLU A 176 -22.95 -5.63 -2.58
N LYS A 177 -23.51 -4.49 -2.14
CA LYS A 177 -23.22 -3.19 -2.77
C LYS A 177 -21.74 -2.81 -2.65
N VAL A 178 -21.14 -3.08 -1.50
CA VAL A 178 -19.70 -2.83 -1.31
C VAL A 178 -18.86 -3.74 -2.19
N ARG A 179 -19.23 -5.02 -2.34
CA ARG A 179 -18.52 -5.96 -3.23
C ARG A 179 -18.55 -5.52 -4.70
N GLU A 180 -19.59 -4.81 -5.12
CA GLU A 180 -19.69 -4.25 -6.47
C GLU A 180 -18.73 -3.05 -6.67
N LEU A 181 -18.49 -2.25 -5.62
CA LEU A 181 -17.65 -1.04 -5.67
C LEU A 181 -16.15 -1.34 -5.54
N ILE A 182 -15.78 -2.32 -4.72
CA ILE A 182 -14.36 -2.67 -4.46
C ILE A 182 -13.56 -2.88 -5.75
N PRO A 183 -14.02 -3.63 -6.78
CA PRO A 183 -13.27 -3.79 -8.02
C PRO A 183 -12.97 -2.48 -8.76
N ASP A 184 -13.88 -1.52 -8.70
CA ASP A 184 -13.68 -0.22 -9.34
C ASP A 184 -12.71 0.64 -8.55
N MET A 185 -12.82 0.65 -7.21
CA MET A 185 -11.85 1.32 -6.32
C MET A 185 -10.43 0.75 -6.48
N LEU A 186 -10.29 -0.58 -6.58
CA LEU A 186 -9.00 -1.22 -6.85
C LEU A 186 -8.47 -0.85 -8.25
N SER A 187 -9.36 -0.75 -9.22
CA SER A 187 -9.00 -0.39 -10.60
C SER A 187 -8.57 1.07 -10.74
N SER A 188 -8.99 1.95 -9.82
CA SER A 188 -8.51 3.35 -9.77
C SER A 188 -7.15 3.49 -9.10
N TYR A 189 -6.61 2.41 -8.52
CA TYR A 189 -5.37 2.42 -7.71
C TYR A 189 -5.40 3.37 -6.51
N THR A 190 -6.59 3.74 -6.01
CA THR A 190 -6.74 4.59 -4.82
C THR A 190 -6.64 3.79 -3.53
N VAL A 191 -6.92 2.47 -3.60
CA VAL A 191 -6.88 1.56 -2.45
C VAL A 191 -6.10 0.29 -2.78
N ASN A 192 -5.50 -0.29 -1.75
CA ASN A 192 -4.93 -1.63 -1.74
C ASN A 192 -5.82 -2.55 -0.91
N ILE A 193 -5.86 -3.83 -1.25
CA ILE A 193 -6.66 -4.83 -0.54
C ILE A 193 -5.81 -6.03 -0.14
N ALA A 194 -5.94 -6.46 1.11
CA ALA A 194 -5.44 -7.76 1.55
C ALA A 194 -6.62 -8.69 1.81
N TYR A 195 -6.66 -9.84 1.11
CA TYR A 195 -7.69 -10.85 1.33
C TYR A 195 -7.27 -11.85 2.39
N HIS A 196 -8.22 -12.36 3.16
CA HIS A 196 -7.95 -13.48 4.05
C HIS A 196 -7.67 -14.74 3.22
N ALA A 197 -6.56 -15.42 3.51
CA ALA A 197 -6.24 -16.71 2.91
C ALA A 197 -6.80 -17.85 3.77
N ASN A 198 -7.77 -18.62 3.29
CA ASN A 198 -8.35 -19.71 4.07
C ASN A 198 -7.36 -20.87 4.32
N ASN A 199 -6.48 -21.12 3.36
CA ASN A 199 -5.43 -22.13 3.46
C ASN A 199 -4.11 -21.56 2.92
N PRO A 200 -3.27 -20.99 3.80
CA PRO A 200 -2.01 -20.36 3.39
C PRO A 200 -1.08 -21.35 2.67
N ALA A 201 -0.93 -21.16 1.37
CA ALA A 201 -0.05 -21.93 0.49
C ALA A 201 0.28 -21.10 -0.74
N VAL A 202 1.17 -21.58 -1.59
CA VAL A 202 1.38 -20.96 -2.91
C VAL A 202 0.07 -21.01 -3.70
N GLY A 203 -0.28 -19.92 -4.39
CA GLY A 203 -1.57 -19.80 -5.07
C GLY A 203 -2.70 -19.33 -4.15
N MET A 204 -2.41 -18.54 -3.13
CA MET A 204 -3.39 -17.98 -2.17
C MET A 204 -4.62 -17.35 -2.83
N SER A 205 -4.50 -16.86 -4.07
CA SER A 205 -5.65 -16.34 -4.83
C SER A 205 -6.76 -17.37 -5.07
N LEU A 206 -6.44 -18.67 -5.04
CA LEU A 206 -7.42 -19.75 -5.19
C LEU A 206 -8.23 -20.00 -3.90
N GLU A 207 -7.63 -19.69 -2.78
CA GLU A 207 -8.17 -19.93 -1.43
C GLU A 207 -8.56 -18.64 -0.70
N LYS A 208 -8.69 -17.52 -1.43
CA LYS A 208 -9.05 -16.23 -0.84
C LYS A 208 -10.51 -16.22 -0.41
N ASP A 209 -10.77 -15.64 0.75
CA ASP A 209 -12.13 -15.30 1.19
C ASP A 209 -12.48 -13.89 0.68
N ALA A 210 -13.34 -13.81 -0.32
CA ALA A 210 -13.80 -12.54 -0.88
C ALA A 210 -14.68 -11.71 0.08
N GLY A 211 -15.17 -12.33 1.16
CA GLY A 211 -15.96 -11.65 2.21
C GLY A 211 -15.13 -11.16 3.38
N ARG A 212 -13.85 -11.53 3.45
CA ARG A 212 -12.93 -11.15 4.53
C ARG A 212 -11.71 -10.49 3.95
N TYR A 213 -11.62 -9.18 4.08
CA TYR A 213 -10.52 -8.37 3.56
C TYR A 213 -10.22 -7.19 4.46
N LYS A 214 -9.01 -6.67 4.37
CA LYS A 214 -8.58 -5.37 4.89
C LYS A 214 -8.39 -4.42 3.73
N LEU A 215 -8.72 -3.14 3.92
CA LEU A 215 -8.46 -2.08 2.97
C LEU A 215 -7.36 -1.17 3.51
N PHE A 216 -6.51 -0.74 2.61
CA PHE A 216 -5.44 0.22 2.85
C PHE A 216 -5.54 1.34 1.81
N THR A 217 -5.15 2.56 2.15
CA THR A 217 -4.95 3.56 1.11
C THR A 217 -3.75 3.18 0.26
N SER A 218 -3.77 3.52 -1.01
CA SER A 218 -2.63 3.27 -1.90
C SER A 218 -1.40 4.10 -1.56
N ASP A 219 -1.58 5.20 -0.83
CA ASP A 219 -0.51 6.12 -0.44
C ASP A 219 -0.56 6.46 1.05
N VAL A 220 0.59 6.33 1.73
CA VAL A 220 0.70 6.59 3.17
C VAL A 220 0.60 8.07 3.52
N GLY A 221 1.02 8.98 2.65
CA GLY A 221 0.86 10.41 2.84
C GLY A 221 -0.61 10.83 2.83
N LEU A 222 -1.39 10.29 1.88
CA LEU A 222 -2.84 10.48 1.84
C LEU A 222 -3.53 9.83 3.04
N PHE A 223 -3.05 8.67 3.49
CA PHE A 223 -3.54 8.04 4.72
C PHE A 223 -3.43 8.98 5.93
N ILE A 224 -2.27 9.63 6.11
CA ILE A 224 -2.07 10.60 7.19
C ILE A 224 -3.02 11.79 7.04
N THR A 225 -3.18 12.32 5.83
CA THR A 225 -4.12 13.41 5.56
C THR A 225 -5.55 13.04 5.94
N LEU A 226 -6.01 11.84 5.61
CA LEU A 226 -7.32 11.32 6.01
C LEU A 226 -7.44 11.12 7.53
N ALA A 227 -6.41 10.58 8.16
CA ALA A 227 -6.42 10.31 9.60
C ALA A 227 -6.47 11.60 10.46
N PHE A 228 -6.01 12.73 9.93
CA PHE A 228 -5.97 14.02 10.60
C PHE A 228 -6.78 15.11 9.88
N LYS A 229 -7.88 14.72 9.23
CA LYS A 229 -8.69 15.68 8.45
C LYS A 229 -9.71 16.49 9.27
N ASP A 230 -9.68 16.40 10.60
CA ASP A 230 -10.56 17.16 11.49
C ASP A 230 -10.48 18.69 11.32
N LYS A 231 -9.40 19.16 10.72
CA LYS A 231 -9.15 20.57 10.39
C LYS A 231 -8.79 20.71 8.92
N ASN A 232 -8.91 21.93 8.40
CA ASN A 232 -8.52 22.26 7.02
C ASN A 232 -7.02 22.10 6.73
N TYR A 233 -6.21 21.85 7.74
CA TYR A 233 -4.78 21.55 7.62
C TYR A 233 -4.30 20.72 8.81
N THR A 234 -3.27 19.92 8.58
CA THR A 234 -2.61 19.17 9.63
C THR A 234 -1.61 20.06 10.36
N GLU A 235 -1.75 20.21 11.67
CA GLU A 235 -0.86 21.08 12.43
C GLU A 235 0.60 20.63 12.38
N ASN A 236 1.54 21.55 12.23
CA ASN A 236 2.97 21.26 12.21
C ASN A 236 3.47 20.50 13.45
N ILE A 237 2.80 20.63 14.59
CA ILE A 237 3.11 19.85 15.79
C ILE A 237 2.88 18.35 15.59
N ILE A 238 1.87 17.97 14.82
CA ILE A 238 1.58 16.56 14.46
C ILE A 238 2.70 16.02 13.59
N TYR A 239 3.11 16.76 12.58
CA TYR A 239 4.23 16.38 11.71
C TYR A 239 5.53 16.22 12.50
N ASN A 240 5.85 17.17 13.39
CA ASN A 240 7.06 17.08 14.22
C ASN A 240 7.02 15.89 15.18
N LYS A 241 5.86 15.55 15.73
CA LYS A 241 5.70 14.36 16.57
C LYS A 241 5.87 13.06 15.78
N LEU A 242 5.33 12.98 14.57
CA LEU A 242 5.53 11.84 13.67
C LEU A 242 7.00 11.68 13.27
N LEU A 243 7.67 12.76 12.87
CA LEU A 243 9.09 12.75 12.53
C LEU A 243 9.99 12.31 13.69
N SER A 244 9.64 12.68 14.91
CA SER A 244 10.40 12.37 16.12
C SER A 244 10.01 11.06 16.80
N ASP A 245 9.01 10.32 16.27
CA ASP A 245 8.45 9.10 16.88
C ASP A 245 7.88 9.33 18.29
N LYS A 246 7.28 10.50 18.50
CA LYS A 246 6.74 10.97 19.79
C LYS A 246 5.24 11.21 19.79
N LEU A 247 4.54 10.67 18.81
CA LEU A 247 3.08 10.73 18.83
C LEU A 247 2.56 9.70 19.84
N ASP A 248 1.75 10.14 20.79
CA ASP A 248 1.21 9.31 21.89
C ASP A 248 0.13 8.31 21.42
N THR A 249 -0.11 8.19 20.13
CA THR A 249 -1.06 7.26 19.54
C THR A 249 -0.37 5.98 19.08
N ASN A 250 -1.09 4.87 19.16
CA ASN A 250 -0.62 3.61 18.57
C ASN A 250 -0.58 3.76 17.04
N LEU A 251 0.61 3.91 16.47
CA LEU A 251 0.82 4.09 15.03
C LEU A 251 0.96 2.75 14.28
N GLY A 252 0.63 1.62 14.90
CA GLY A 252 0.74 0.29 14.27
C GLY A 252 0.08 0.26 12.90
N TYR A 253 -1.14 0.75 12.83
CA TYR A 253 -1.95 0.82 11.62
C TYR A 253 -1.30 1.66 10.48
N LEU A 254 -0.54 2.70 10.82
CA LEU A 254 0.19 3.51 9.85
C LEU A 254 1.34 2.70 9.22
N TYR A 255 2.06 1.91 10.05
CA TYR A 255 3.10 1.02 9.54
C TYR A 255 2.52 -0.13 8.71
N GLU A 256 1.36 -0.67 9.07
CA GLU A 256 0.66 -1.65 8.23
C GLU A 256 0.30 -1.05 6.87
N ASN A 257 -0.24 0.18 6.82
CA ASN A 257 -0.59 0.82 5.56
C ASN A 257 0.64 1.04 4.66
N VAL A 258 1.75 1.55 5.19
CA VAL A 258 2.96 1.78 4.37
C VAL A 258 3.59 0.47 3.91
N VAL A 259 3.54 -0.58 4.71
CA VAL A 259 3.99 -1.92 4.28
C VAL A 259 3.11 -2.47 3.16
N ALA A 260 1.77 -2.32 3.27
CA ALA A 260 0.84 -2.69 2.20
C ALA A 260 1.15 -1.95 0.90
N GLN A 261 1.38 -0.63 0.95
CA GLN A 261 1.78 0.18 -0.21
C GLN A 261 3.06 -0.37 -0.87
N MET A 262 4.13 -0.55 -0.09
CA MET A 262 5.42 -0.98 -0.62
C MET A 262 5.38 -2.39 -1.21
N LEU A 263 4.67 -3.32 -0.57
CA LEU A 263 4.50 -4.68 -1.09
C LEU A 263 3.68 -4.69 -2.39
N THR A 264 2.62 -3.87 -2.47
CA THR A 264 1.80 -3.74 -3.69
C THR A 264 2.59 -3.10 -4.83
N ALA A 265 3.38 -2.07 -4.58
CA ALA A 265 4.24 -1.44 -5.58
C ALA A 265 5.24 -2.42 -6.21
N LYS A 266 5.67 -3.45 -5.47
CA LYS A 266 6.51 -4.55 -5.98
C LYS A 266 5.73 -5.66 -6.70
N GLY A 267 4.43 -5.45 -6.96
CA GLY A 267 3.58 -6.39 -7.70
C GLY A 267 3.01 -7.54 -6.88
N ASN A 268 3.09 -7.48 -5.55
CA ASN A 268 2.50 -8.51 -4.70
C ASN A 268 0.98 -8.31 -4.57
N ASN A 269 0.22 -9.40 -4.73
CA ASN A 269 -1.14 -9.47 -4.20
C ASN A 269 -1.04 -9.69 -2.69
N LEU A 270 -1.76 -8.89 -1.91
CA LEU A 270 -1.69 -8.97 -0.46
C LEU A 270 -2.69 -9.99 0.09
N PHE A 271 -2.22 -10.80 1.00
CA PHE A 271 -3.03 -11.73 1.78
C PHE A 271 -2.67 -11.57 3.25
N TYR A 272 -3.61 -11.89 4.14
CA TYR A 272 -3.39 -12.01 5.57
C TYR A 272 -4.02 -13.30 6.09
N TYR A 273 -3.73 -13.67 7.34
CA TYR A 273 -4.30 -14.87 7.94
C TYR A 273 -4.66 -14.63 9.39
N THR A 274 -5.79 -15.19 9.82
CA THR A 274 -6.18 -15.20 11.23
C THR A 274 -6.45 -16.62 11.69
N MET A 275 -6.14 -16.91 12.95
CA MET A 275 -6.41 -18.19 13.60
C MET A 275 -6.85 -17.97 15.05
N GLU A 276 -7.70 -18.84 15.54
CA GLU A 276 -8.16 -18.82 16.91
C GLU A 276 -7.03 -19.16 17.87
N SER A 277 -7.00 -18.49 19.03
CA SER A 277 -6.11 -18.86 20.12
C SER A 277 -6.74 -20.00 20.90
N GLU A 278 -5.99 -21.04 21.17
CA GLU A 278 -6.45 -22.18 22.03
C GLU A 278 -6.68 -21.76 23.47
N THR A 279 -6.09 -20.64 23.92
CA THR A 279 -6.04 -20.24 25.33
C THR A 279 -6.79 -18.95 25.63
N SER A 280 -7.30 -18.25 24.62
CA SER A 280 -7.96 -16.95 24.80
C SER A 280 -8.94 -16.66 23.64
N ASN A 281 -9.87 -15.73 23.87
CA ASN A 281 -10.78 -15.23 22.80
C ASN A 281 -10.09 -14.31 21.78
N HIS A 282 -8.76 -14.15 21.84
CA HIS A 282 -8.02 -13.35 20.88
C HIS A 282 -7.69 -14.15 19.63
N LEU A 283 -7.81 -13.49 18.48
CA LEU A 283 -7.31 -14.04 17.23
C LEU A 283 -5.81 -13.76 17.10
N TYR A 284 -5.05 -14.77 16.73
CA TYR A 284 -3.71 -14.57 16.20
C TYR A 284 -3.83 -14.11 14.76
N GLU A 285 -3.08 -13.11 14.38
CA GLU A 285 -3.08 -12.55 13.04
C GLU A 285 -1.66 -12.49 12.47
N ILE A 286 -1.53 -12.81 11.19
CA ILE A 286 -0.36 -12.53 10.36
C ILE A 286 -0.77 -11.42 9.40
N ASP A 287 -0.11 -10.27 9.50
CA ASP A 287 -0.52 -9.04 8.80
C ASP A 287 -0.43 -9.19 7.28
N PHE A 288 0.64 -9.81 6.78
CA PHE A 288 0.79 -10.08 5.35
C PHE A 288 1.39 -11.46 5.08
N LEU A 289 0.96 -12.03 3.97
CA LEU A 289 1.53 -13.25 3.39
C LEU A 289 1.95 -12.94 1.95
N THR A 290 3.19 -13.23 1.64
CA THR A 290 3.71 -13.20 0.27
C THR A 290 4.17 -14.59 -0.14
N SER A 291 4.43 -14.81 -1.42
CA SER A 291 4.94 -16.09 -1.92
C SER A 291 6.24 -15.88 -2.69
N VAL A 292 7.21 -16.77 -2.45
CA VAL A 292 8.49 -16.78 -3.16
C VAL A 292 8.78 -18.21 -3.62
N GLY A 293 8.82 -18.40 -4.92
CA GLY A 293 8.93 -19.72 -5.52
C GLY A 293 7.71 -20.59 -5.17
N ASN A 294 7.95 -21.73 -4.54
CA ASN A 294 6.91 -22.69 -4.13
C ASN A 294 6.56 -22.61 -2.63
N LYS A 295 6.92 -21.53 -1.95
CA LYS A 295 6.70 -21.36 -0.51
C LYS A 295 6.16 -19.97 -0.18
N ILE A 296 5.63 -19.82 1.03
CA ILE A 296 5.09 -18.57 1.56
C ILE A 296 6.07 -17.93 2.55
N CYS A 297 5.95 -16.62 2.67
CA CYS A 297 6.69 -15.80 3.61
C CYS A 297 5.70 -14.99 4.46
N PRO A 298 5.46 -15.36 5.73
CA PRO A 298 4.69 -14.56 6.65
C PRO A 298 5.45 -13.29 7.05
N ILE A 299 4.74 -12.19 7.12
CA ILE A 299 5.24 -10.86 7.52
C ILE A 299 4.34 -10.33 8.63
N GLU A 300 4.93 -10.05 9.78
CA GLU A 300 4.27 -9.40 10.92
C GLU A 300 4.83 -8.00 11.10
N VAL A 301 3.98 -6.99 11.26
CA VAL A 301 4.37 -5.57 11.38
C VAL A 301 4.25 -5.14 12.83
N LYS A 302 5.33 -4.61 13.40
CA LYS A 302 5.41 -4.18 14.81
C LYS A 302 5.92 -2.75 14.93
N SER A 303 5.09 -1.81 15.33
CA SER A 303 5.51 -0.44 15.66
C SER A 303 6.16 -0.31 17.04
N GLY A 304 5.83 -1.23 17.97
CA GLY A 304 6.27 -1.21 19.37
C GLY A 304 7.12 -2.43 19.76
N ASN A 305 6.57 -3.28 20.64
CA ASN A 305 7.28 -4.47 21.15
C ASN A 305 7.38 -5.57 20.08
N TYR A 306 8.45 -5.58 19.32
CA TYR A 306 8.73 -6.58 18.28
C TYR A 306 9.24 -7.93 18.79
N ARG A 307 9.58 -8.02 20.09
CA ARG A 307 10.09 -9.27 20.71
C ARG A 307 8.99 -10.28 21.00
N THR A 308 7.73 -9.82 21.06
CA THR A 308 6.57 -10.68 21.26
C THR A 308 5.90 -10.92 19.91
N HIS A 309 6.04 -12.14 19.38
CA HIS A 309 5.56 -12.52 18.05
C HIS A 309 4.86 -13.89 18.06
N LYS A 310 4.03 -14.11 19.10
CA LYS A 310 3.34 -15.38 19.30
C LYS A 310 2.48 -15.81 18.11
N SER A 311 1.86 -14.86 17.42
CA SER A 311 1.08 -15.13 16.20
C SER A 311 1.96 -15.78 15.13
N LEU A 312 3.14 -15.21 14.89
CA LEU A 312 4.10 -15.72 13.91
C LEU A 312 4.58 -17.12 14.30
N ASP A 313 4.89 -17.36 15.59
CA ASP A 313 5.37 -18.65 16.06
C ASP A 313 4.31 -19.74 15.82
N VAL A 314 3.08 -19.52 16.30
CA VAL A 314 1.98 -20.48 16.14
C VAL A 314 1.68 -20.73 14.65
N PHE A 315 1.70 -19.68 13.83
CA PHE A 315 1.55 -19.83 12.38
C PHE A 315 2.65 -20.68 11.77
N CYS A 316 3.89 -20.41 12.15
CA CYS A 316 5.06 -21.12 11.62
C CYS A 316 5.10 -22.58 12.05
N ASP A 317 4.64 -22.92 13.22
CA ASP A 317 4.53 -24.30 13.68
C ASP A 317 3.46 -25.04 12.89
N LYS A 318 2.27 -24.41 12.69
CA LYS A 318 1.16 -24.98 11.93
C LYS A 318 1.49 -25.23 10.46
N PHE A 319 2.23 -24.36 9.81
CA PHE A 319 2.51 -24.39 8.37
C PHE A 319 4.01 -24.59 8.05
N SER A 320 4.77 -25.19 8.95
CA SER A 320 6.24 -25.25 8.90
C SER A 320 6.82 -25.73 7.56
N ASN A 321 6.20 -26.69 6.91
CA ASN A 321 6.62 -27.24 5.61
C ASN A 321 6.36 -26.30 4.42
N ARG A 322 5.54 -25.25 4.59
CA ARG A 322 5.15 -24.30 3.54
C ARG A 322 5.94 -23.00 3.58
N ILE A 323 6.69 -22.75 4.67
CA ILE A 323 7.37 -21.48 4.91
C ILE A 323 8.78 -21.50 4.33
N ARG A 324 9.16 -20.40 3.69
CA ARG A 324 10.53 -20.13 3.23
C ARG A 324 11.29 -19.26 4.22
N ASP A 325 10.85 -18.02 4.37
CA ASP A 325 11.44 -17.02 5.23
C ASP A 325 10.35 -16.41 6.13
N LYS A 326 10.72 -15.92 7.29
CA LYS A 326 9.84 -15.33 8.30
C LYS A 326 10.30 -13.91 8.56
N TYR A 327 9.39 -12.94 8.51
CA TYR A 327 9.73 -11.54 8.67
C TYR A 327 8.95 -10.88 9.80
N ILE A 328 9.67 -10.14 10.64
CA ILE A 328 9.11 -9.15 11.55
C ILE A 328 9.61 -7.79 11.10
N VAL A 329 8.69 -6.98 10.57
CA VAL A 329 8.93 -5.60 10.16
C VAL A 329 8.78 -4.71 11.37
N HIS A 330 9.81 -3.91 11.69
CA HIS A 330 9.80 -3.05 12.87
C HIS A 330 10.64 -1.78 12.69
N THR A 331 10.78 -0.99 13.76
CA THR A 331 11.48 0.31 13.74
C THR A 331 12.94 0.26 14.23
N LYS A 332 13.47 -0.92 14.55
CA LYS A 332 14.87 -1.09 14.97
C LYS A 332 15.72 -1.60 13.82
N ASP A 333 17.04 -1.63 14.00
CA ASP A 333 17.98 -2.08 12.99
C ASP A 333 17.83 -3.59 12.70
N TYR A 334 18.35 -4.01 11.56
CA TYR A 334 18.30 -5.40 11.11
C TYR A 334 18.91 -6.37 12.12
N LYS A 335 18.23 -7.48 12.35
CA LYS A 335 18.72 -8.62 13.12
C LYS A 335 18.21 -9.91 12.47
N TRP A 336 19.05 -10.93 12.47
CA TRP A 336 18.63 -12.30 12.14
C TRP A 336 18.81 -13.18 13.37
N GLU A 337 17.74 -13.81 13.83
CA GLU A 337 17.73 -14.62 15.05
C GLU A 337 16.65 -15.70 14.94
N ASN A 338 16.99 -16.94 15.36
CA ASN A 338 16.07 -18.09 15.40
C ASN A 338 15.31 -18.34 14.08
N GLY A 339 15.95 -18.08 12.93
CA GLY A 339 15.34 -18.24 11.61
C GLY A 339 14.33 -17.16 11.24
N ILE A 340 14.26 -16.07 12.01
CA ILE A 340 13.40 -14.91 11.75
C ILE A 340 14.27 -13.74 11.31
N HIS A 341 13.86 -13.06 10.24
CA HIS A 341 14.42 -11.80 9.82
C HIS A 341 13.67 -10.66 10.51
N TYR A 342 14.31 -10.00 11.46
CA TYR A 342 13.86 -8.75 12.03
C TYR A 342 14.36 -7.63 11.13
N ILE A 343 13.48 -7.02 10.35
CA ILE A 343 13.87 -6.03 9.36
C ILE A 343 13.32 -4.65 9.70
N PRO A 344 14.13 -3.59 9.61
CA PRO A 344 13.60 -2.23 9.67
C PRO A 344 12.66 -1.98 8.51
N VAL A 345 11.59 -1.23 8.76
CA VAL A 345 10.52 -1.00 7.80
C VAL A 345 11.00 -0.42 6.45
N TYR A 346 12.08 0.35 6.46
CA TYR A 346 12.67 0.88 5.22
C TYR A 346 13.32 -0.19 4.32
N MET A 347 13.46 -1.41 4.78
CA MET A 347 13.96 -2.54 3.97
C MET A 347 12.86 -3.27 3.19
N VAL A 348 11.59 -3.04 3.49
CA VAL A 348 10.45 -3.75 2.85
C VAL A 348 10.44 -3.64 1.32
N PRO A 349 10.74 -2.49 0.68
CA PRO A 349 10.77 -2.40 -0.78
C PRO A 349 11.81 -3.30 -1.45
N PHE A 350 12.74 -3.84 -0.69
CA PHE A 350 13.86 -4.65 -1.20
C PHE A 350 13.70 -6.16 -0.93
N LEU A 351 12.53 -6.58 -0.38
CA LEU A 351 12.18 -7.99 -0.15
C LEU A 351 11.97 -8.79 -1.43
#